data_269343f23b2ca2520376a2382dfee789
#
_entry.id   269343f23b2ca2520376a2382dfee789
#
_cell.length_a   1.000
_cell.length_b   1.000
_cell.length_c   1.000
_cell.angle_alpha   90.00
_cell.angle_beta   90.00
_cell.angle_gamma   90.00
#
_symmetry.space_group_name_H-M   'P 1'
#
loop_
_entity.id
_entity.type
_entity.pdbx_description
1 polymer ?
#
loop_
_entity_poly.entity_id
_entity_poly.type
_entity_poly.pdbx_seq_one_letter_code
_entity_poly.pdbx_strand_id
1 'polypeptide(L)'
;IYYMKNIILLLVLISSSVFADKIVNLHEVKIIEEFSINKLLPGKITPKRQSILGFEISGKLKNVQVDIGDQVKKGDLLAELEDSEALASYNEAKAKLSMFQKVFERSESLNKENFVSDQELERAESNFLVAKAQYDRALIKFKQTKILAPYDGIIQSRFLDEGSIINASIPIVEILDSEHVEAKVALPKSLIGNVNIGQK
;
A
#
# COMPACT_ATOMS: atom_id res chain seq x y z
N ILE A 1 94.55 21.72 55.40
CA ILE A 1 94.21 20.32 55.04
C ILE A 1 92.79 19.98 55.51
N TYR A 2 92.29 20.45 56.63
CA TYR A 2 90.97 20.12 57.12
C TYR A 2 89.83 20.74 56.29
N TYR A 3 89.96 21.90 55.71
CA TYR A 3 89.00 22.57 54.93
C TYR A 3 88.78 21.93 53.52
N MET A 4 89.84 21.40 52.95
CA MET A 4 89.79 20.75 51.63
C MET A 4 89.05 19.41 51.69
N LYS A 5 89.18 18.70 52.81
CA LYS A 5 88.48 17.41 52.98
C LYS A 5 86.98 17.57 53.14
N ASN A 6 86.53 18.64 53.77
CA ASN A 6 85.09 18.95 53.93
C ASN A 6 84.46 19.46 52.64
N ILE A 7 85.22 20.16 51.78
CA ILE A 7 84.74 20.60 50.46
C ILE A 7 84.53 19.41 49.48
N ILE A 8 85.42 18.44 49.54
CA ILE A 8 85.29 17.20 48.69
C ILE A 8 84.11 16.37 49.20
N LEU A 9 83.87 16.30 50.50
CA LEU A 9 82.72 15.57 51.05
C LEU A 9 81.39 16.25 50.70
N LEU A 10 81.35 17.58 50.61
CA LEU A 10 80.19 18.35 50.24
C LEU A 10 79.88 18.21 48.73
N LEU A 11 80.92 18.08 47.85
CA LEU A 11 80.82 17.92 46.47
C LEU A 11 80.34 16.51 46.10
N VAL A 12 80.67 15.48 46.88
CA VAL A 12 80.15 14.10 46.65
C VAL A 12 78.70 13.96 47.07
N LEU A 13 78.22 14.74 48.03
CA LEU A 13 76.81 14.74 48.46
C LEU A 13 75.89 15.44 47.52
N ILE A 14 76.36 16.31 46.60
CA ILE A 14 75.53 17.01 45.62
C ILE A 14 75.41 16.20 44.36
N SER A 15 76.21 15.18 44.11
CA SER A 15 76.15 14.37 42.90
C SER A 15 75.13 13.23 42.96
N SER A 16 74.43 13.03 44.06
CA SER A 16 73.51 11.88 44.21
C SER A 16 72.01 12.19 44.04
N SER A 17 71.65 13.32 43.44
CA SER A 17 70.24 13.67 43.29
C SER A 17 69.98 14.28 41.89
N VAL A 18 69.79 13.50 40.94
CA VAL A 18 68.77 13.70 39.90
C VAL A 18 68.65 12.44 39.02
N PHE A 19 68.15 11.36 39.56
CA PHE A 19 67.41 10.44 38.74
C PHE A 19 65.92 10.81 38.92
N ALA A 20 65.44 11.69 38.07
CA ALA A 20 64.02 11.92 37.96
C ALA A 20 63.46 10.72 37.20
N ASP A 21 62.88 9.77 37.92
CA ASP A 21 62.09 8.71 37.33
C ASP A 21 60.89 9.34 36.62
N LYS A 22 61.01 9.48 35.32
CA LYS A 22 59.91 9.89 34.45
C LYS A 22 58.95 8.70 34.35
N ILE A 23 57.90 8.71 35.14
CA ILE A 23 56.84 7.70 35.05
C ILE A 23 56.20 7.86 33.69
N VAL A 24 56.50 6.92 32.79
CA VAL A 24 55.86 6.82 31.48
C VAL A 24 54.70 5.85 31.64
N ASN A 25 53.49 6.38 31.59
CA ASN A 25 52.32 5.53 31.51
C ASN A 25 52.26 4.92 30.11
N LEU A 26 52.60 3.65 30.01
CA LEU A 26 52.40 2.87 28.78
C LEU A 26 50.93 2.43 28.71
N HIS A 27 50.24 2.94 27.73
CA HIS A 27 48.89 2.44 27.37
C HIS A 27 49.05 1.37 26.33
N GLU A 28 48.62 0.15 26.64
CA GLU A 28 48.53 -0.93 25.66
C GLU A 28 47.40 -0.60 24.66
N VAL A 29 47.78 -0.29 23.44
CA VAL A 29 46.82 -0.06 22.37
C VAL A 29 46.35 -1.43 21.84
N LYS A 30 45.15 -1.81 22.20
CA LYS A 30 44.49 -2.99 21.62
C LYS A 30 43.90 -2.60 20.24
N ILE A 31 44.33 -3.25 19.20
CA ILE A 31 43.73 -3.14 17.88
C ILE A 31 42.39 -3.86 17.98
N ILE A 32 41.30 -3.11 17.84
CA ILE A 32 39.93 -3.66 17.69
C ILE A 32 39.73 -3.84 16.19
N GLU A 33 39.66 -5.10 15.74
CA GLU A 33 39.52 -5.45 14.31
C GLU A 33 38.13 -5.06 13.77
N GLU A 34 37.12 -4.99 14.64
CA GLU A 34 35.75 -4.58 14.27
C GLU A 34 35.18 -3.64 15.32
N PHE A 35 34.63 -2.53 14.91
CA PHE A 35 33.81 -1.67 15.75
C PHE A 35 32.47 -1.41 15.07
N SER A 36 31.41 -1.52 15.83
CA SER A 36 30.06 -1.19 15.36
C SER A 36 29.66 0.21 15.81
N ILE A 37 29.16 1.01 14.88
CA ILE A 37 28.60 2.32 15.15
C ILE A 37 27.10 2.24 14.99
N ASN A 38 26.37 2.34 16.08
CA ASN A 38 24.91 2.45 16.03
C ASN A 38 24.54 3.92 15.80
N LYS A 39 23.92 4.22 14.66
CA LYS A 39 23.37 5.54 14.35
C LYS A 39 21.85 5.48 14.35
N LEU A 40 21.21 6.30 15.17
CA LEU A 40 19.78 6.52 15.13
C LEU A 40 19.48 7.47 13.96
N LEU A 41 18.68 6.99 13.02
CA LEU A 41 18.26 7.76 11.85
C LEU A 41 16.74 8.00 11.94
N PRO A 42 16.29 9.23 11.66
CA PRO A 42 14.85 9.51 11.61
C PRO A 42 14.21 8.76 10.47
N GLY A 43 13.11 8.08 10.73
CA GLY A 43 12.33 7.36 9.73
C GLY A 43 10.83 7.61 9.92
N LYS A 44 10.07 7.41 8.85
CA LYS A 44 8.60 7.44 8.84
C LYS A 44 8.08 6.10 8.40
N ILE A 45 7.13 5.55 9.14
CA ILE A 45 6.35 4.39 8.73
C ILE A 45 5.19 4.88 7.88
N THR A 46 5.03 4.32 6.69
CA THR A 46 3.94 4.62 5.76
C THR A 46 3.28 3.30 5.34
N PRO A 47 1.97 3.29 5.08
CA PRO A 47 1.34 2.12 4.49
C PRO A 47 1.91 1.87 3.10
N LYS A 48 2.04 0.62 2.71
CA LYS A 48 2.51 0.24 1.37
C LYS A 48 1.55 0.68 0.28
N ARG A 49 0.24 0.65 0.56
CA ARG A 49 -0.81 1.08 -0.34
C ARG A 49 -1.73 2.07 0.35
N GLN A 50 -2.09 3.11 -0.37
CA GLN A 50 -3.04 4.13 0.04
C GLN A 50 -3.89 4.45 -1.19
N SER A 51 -5.21 4.37 -1.08
CA SER A 51 -6.12 4.60 -2.19
C SER A 51 -7.24 5.54 -1.78
N ILE A 52 -7.44 6.56 -2.59
CA ILE A 52 -8.60 7.46 -2.48
C ILE A 52 -9.65 6.93 -3.45
N LEU A 53 -10.81 6.56 -2.92
CA LEU A 53 -11.89 5.93 -3.66
C LEU A 53 -13.02 6.92 -3.90
N GLY A 54 -13.53 6.92 -5.12
CA GLY A 54 -14.68 7.70 -5.56
C GLY A 54 -15.48 6.92 -6.59
N PHE A 55 -16.70 7.39 -6.88
CA PHE A 55 -17.53 6.77 -7.91
C PHE A 55 -17.07 7.19 -9.31
N GLU A 56 -17.18 6.28 -10.27
CA GLU A 56 -16.89 6.54 -11.68
C GLU A 56 -18.03 7.26 -12.40
N ILE A 57 -19.21 7.32 -11.78
CA ILE A 57 -20.41 7.96 -12.30
C ILE A 57 -20.96 9.00 -11.30
N SER A 58 -21.69 9.97 -11.83
CA SER A 58 -22.39 10.96 -11.00
C SER A 58 -23.67 10.37 -10.44
N GLY A 59 -24.08 10.81 -9.26
CA GLY A 59 -25.33 10.38 -8.63
C GLY A 59 -25.54 10.99 -7.24
N LYS A 60 -26.61 10.59 -6.58
CA LYS A 60 -26.89 10.94 -5.19
C LYS A 60 -26.30 9.85 -4.29
N LEU A 61 -25.51 10.25 -3.30
CA LEU A 61 -24.94 9.35 -2.31
C LEU A 61 -26.07 8.84 -1.38
N LYS A 62 -26.34 7.54 -1.44
CA LYS A 62 -27.40 6.89 -0.68
C LYS A 62 -26.93 6.56 0.72
N ASN A 63 -25.76 5.93 0.82
CA ASN A 63 -25.22 5.46 2.09
C ASN A 63 -23.69 5.42 2.04
N VAL A 64 -23.04 5.69 3.19
CA VAL A 64 -21.62 5.43 3.45
C VAL A 64 -21.56 4.53 4.68
N GLN A 65 -21.22 3.26 4.51
CA GLN A 65 -21.33 2.22 5.53
C GLN A 65 -20.13 2.14 6.47
N VAL A 66 -19.16 3.03 6.32
CA VAL A 66 -17.91 3.01 7.07
C VAL A 66 -17.58 4.37 7.65
N ASP A 67 -16.91 4.37 8.79
CA ASP A 67 -16.37 5.55 9.45
C ASP A 67 -14.85 5.51 9.58
N ILE A 68 -14.26 6.66 9.94
CA ILE A 68 -12.82 6.79 10.14
C ILE A 68 -12.37 5.84 11.26
N GLY A 69 -11.35 5.02 10.97
CA GLY A 69 -10.80 4.02 11.88
C GLY A 69 -11.37 2.61 11.70
N ASP A 70 -12.43 2.44 10.90
CA ASP A 70 -13.02 1.12 10.64
C ASP A 70 -12.06 0.22 9.87
N GLN A 71 -12.00 -1.04 10.28
CA GLN A 71 -11.30 -2.09 9.56
C GLN A 71 -12.23 -2.73 8.53
N VAL A 72 -11.77 -2.81 7.30
CA VAL A 72 -12.52 -3.37 6.18
C VAL A 72 -11.73 -4.46 5.47
N LYS A 73 -12.44 -5.43 4.92
CA LYS A 73 -11.88 -6.51 4.10
C LYS A 73 -12.10 -6.23 2.63
N LYS A 74 -11.25 -6.79 1.80
CA LYS A 74 -11.41 -6.74 0.35
C LYS A 74 -12.81 -7.23 -0.07
N GLY A 75 -13.52 -6.38 -0.80
CA GLY A 75 -14.88 -6.63 -1.27
C GLY A 75 -15.98 -6.10 -0.38
N ASP A 76 -15.70 -5.59 0.81
CA ASP A 76 -16.68 -4.94 1.67
C ASP A 76 -17.25 -3.69 1.00
N LEU A 77 -18.55 -3.47 1.15
CA LEU A 77 -19.24 -2.28 0.62
C LEU A 77 -18.92 -1.07 1.49
N LEU A 78 -18.28 -0.06 0.91
CA LEU A 78 -17.89 1.16 1.61
C LEU A 78 -18.94 2.27 1.43
N ALA A 79 -19.43 2.43 0.20
CA ALA A 79 -20.44 3.44 -0.13
C ALA A 79 -21.28 3.00 -1.32
N GLU A 80 -22.51 3.50 -1.41
CA GLU A 80 -23.42 3.27 -2.53
C GLU A 80 -24.16 4.54 -2.96
N LEU A 81 -24.36 4.67 -4.28
CA LEU A 81 -25.29 5.67 -4.86
C LEU A 81 -26.72 5.17 -4.82
N GLU A 82 -27.68 6.07 -5.04
CA GLU A 82 -29.05 5.69 -5.37
C GLU A 82 -29.05 4.85 -6.64
N ASP A 83 -29.38 3.57 -6.51
CA ASP A 83 -29.16 2.57 -7.56
C ASP A 83 -30.46 2.04 -8.20
N SER A 84 -31.62 2.56 -7.84
CA SER A 84 -32.94 2.05 -8.28
C SER A 84 -33.07 1.93 -9.80
N GLU A 85 -32.64 2.97 -10.54
CA GLU A 85 -32.68 2.97 -12.01
C GLU A 85 -31.67 1.98 -12.62
N ALA A 86 -30.44 1.96 -12.08
CA ALA A 86 -29.40 1.06 -12.56
C ALA A 86 -29.77 -0.41 -12.31
N LEU A 87 -30.35 -0.72 -11.15
CA LEU A 87 -30.86 -2.04 -10.79
C LEU A 87 -32.01 -2.47 -11.69
N ALA A 88 -32.97 -1.57 -11.98
CA ALA A 88 -34.08 -1.86 -12.88
C ALA A 88 -33.58 -2.18 -14.30
N SER A 89 -32.66 -1.36 -14.84
CA SER A 89 -32.04 -1.58 -16.15
C SER A 89 -31.24 -2.90 -16.20
N TYR A 90 -30.51 -3.22 -15.13
CA TYR A 90 -29.79 -4.50 -15.01
C TYR A 90 -30.75 -5.69 -15.04
N ASN A 91 -31.85 -5.64 -14.28
CA ASN A 91 -32.84 -6.71 -14.23
C ASN A 91 -33.56 -6.89 -15.57
N GLU A 92 -33.91 -5.79 -16.27
CA GLU A 92 -34.48 -5.84 -17.63
C GLU A 92 -33.51 -6.52 -18.62
N ALA A 93 -32.25 -6.07 -18.65
CA ALA A 93 -31.25 -6.63 -19.55
C ALA A 93 -30.97 -8.12 -19.24
N LYS A 94 -30.97 -8.51 -17.96
CA LYS A 94 -30.83 -9.90 -17.51
C LYS A 94 -31.98 -10.77 -18.02
N ALA A 95 -33.20 -10.28 -17.93
CA ALA A 95 -34.39 -11.01 -18.45
C ALA A 95 -34.34 -11.17 -19.96
N LYS A 96 -33.96 -10.12 -20.72
CA LYS A 96 -33.77 -10.17 -22.15
C LYS A 96 -32.67 -11.19 -22.56
N LEU A 97 -31.52 -11.17 -21.88
CA LEU A 97 -30.44 -12.13 -22.12
C LEU A 97 -30.94 -13.57 -21.92
N SER A 98 -31.65 -13.86 -20.82
CA SER A 98 -32.19 -15.19 -20.53
C SER A 98 -33.20 -15.65 -21.62
N MET A 99 -34.03 -14.74 -22.10
CA MET A 99 -34.99 -15.01 -23.17
C MET A 99 -34.27 -15.37 -24.48
N PHE A 100 -33.34 -14.55 -24.95
CA PHE A 100 -32.65 -14.77 -26.23
C PHE A 100 -31.69 -15.95 -26.17
N GLN A 101 -31.10 -16.23 -25.01
CA GLN A 101 -30.29 -17.44 -24.79
C GLN A 101 -31.14 -18.71 -25.02
N LYS A 102 -32.33 -18.78 -24.44
CA LYS A 102 -33.22 -19.92 -24.62
C LYS A 102 -33.72 -20.06 -26.09
N VAL A 103 -33.91 -18.93 -26.79
CA VAL A 103 -34.27 -18.93 -28.21
C VAL A 103 -33.12 -19.50 -29.04
N PHE A 104 -31.90 -19.04 -28.80
CA PHE A 104 -30.70 -19.50 -29.48
C PHE A 104 -30.47 -21.00 -29.25
N GLU A 105 -30.47 -21.48 -28.00
CA GLU A 105 -30.30 -22.88 -27.64
C GLU A 105 -31.33 -23.77 -28.27
N ARG A 106 -32.57 -23.31 -28.39
CA ARG A 106 -33.67 -24.03 -29.10
C ARG A 106 -33.42 -24.06 -30.59
N SER A 107 -33.07 -22.93 -31.20
CA SER A 107 -32.77 -22.86 -32.63
C SER A 107 -31.59 -23.74 -33.01
N GLU A 108 -30.55 -23.77 -32.16
CA GLU A 108 -29.40 -24.67 -32.34
C GLU A 108 -29.81 -26.15 -32.35
N SER A 109 -30.66 -26.56 -31.39
CA SER A 109 -31.14 -27.94 -31.32
C SER A 109 -31.99 -28.32 -32.54
N LEU A 110 -32.91 -27.43 -32.98
CA LEU A 110 -33.77 -27.64 -34.14
C LEU A 110 -32.98 -27.62 -35.44
N ASN A 111 -31.93 -26.82 -35.54
CA ASN A 111 -31.07 -26.77 -36.71
C ASN A 111 -30.29 -28.09 -36.90
N LYS A 112 -29.78 -28.68 -35.82
CA LYS A 112 -29.12 -30.02 -35.83
C LYS A 112 -30.05 -31.11 -36.35
N GLU A 113 -31.37 -30.95 -36.17
CA GLU A 113 -32.40 -31.86 -36.67
C GLU A 113 -32.98 -31.44 -38.06
N ASN A 114 -32.43 -30.38 -38.69
CA ASN A 114 -32.87 -29.78 -39.95
C ASN A 114 -34.31 -29.21 -39.93
N PHE A 115 -34.82 -28.81 -38.76
CA PHE A 115 -36.13 -28.19 -38.61
C PHE A 115 -36.13 -26.66 -38.80
N VAL A 116 -34.96 -26.00 -38.69
CA VAL A 116 -34.80 -24.57 -38.97
C VAL A 116 -33.61 -24.35 -39.90
N SER A 117 -33.63 -23.23 -40.62
CA SER A 117 -32.55 -22.86 -41.56
C SER A 117 -31.34 -22.30 -40.82
N ASP A 118 -30.15 -22.37 -41.46
CA ASP A 118 -28.93 -21.74 -40.96
C ASP A 118 -29.12 -20.22 -40.75
N GLN A 119 -29.85 -19.56 -41.66
CA GLN A 119 -30.16 -18.13 -41.51
C GLN A 119 -30.97 -17.83 -40.26
N GLU A 120 -31.87 -18.70 -39.84
CA GLU A 120 -32.67 -18.55 -38.62
C GLU A 120 -31.81 -18.77 -37.38
N LEU A 121 -30.91 -19.74 -37.43
CA LEU A 121 -29.92 -19.96 -36.37
C LEU A 121 -29.00 -18.75 -36.22
N GLU A 122 -28.40 -18.23 -37.29
CA GLU A 122 -27.56 -17.02 -37.27
C GLU A 122 -28.29 -15.79 -36.73
N ARG A 123 -29.58 -15.66 -37.05
CA ARG A 123 -30.41 -14.57 -36.49
C ARG A 123 -30.63 -14.74 -34.99
N ALA A 124 -30.88 -15.95 -34.51
CA ALA A 124 -31.03 -16.23 -33.07
C ALA A 124 -29.74 -15.98 -32.31
N GLU A 125 -28.60 -16.39 -32.87
CA GLU A 125 -27.26 -16.13 -32.31
C GLU A 125 -26.98 -14.63 -32.26
N SER A 126 -27.22 -13.88 -33.31
CA SER A 126 -27.02 -12.43 -33.36
C SER A 126 -27.85 -11.71 -32.28
N ASN A 127 -29.13 -12.10 -32.13
CA ASN A 127 -29.98 -11.53 -31.07
C ASN A 127 -29.49 -11.86 -29.68
N PHE A 128 -29.00 -13.07 -29.43
CA PHE A 128 -28.38 -13.47 -28.17
C PHE A 128 -27.13 -12.63 -27.87
N LEU A 129 -26.24 -12.44 -28.85
CA LEU A 129 -25.02 -11.63 -28.68
C LEU A 129 -25.33 -10.16 -28.37
N VAL A 130 -26.35 -9.59 -29.06
CA VAL A 130 -26.83 -8.22 -28.77
C VAL A 130 -27.36 -8.12 -27.35
N ALA A 131 -28.21 -9.08 -26.91
CA ALA A 131 -28.76 -9.09 -25.56
C ALA A 131 -27.64 -9.25 -24.48
N LYS A 132 -26.64 -10.07 -24.76
CA LYS A 132 -25.46 -10.24 -23.89
C LYS A 132 -24.69 -8.93 -23.75
N ALA A 133 -24.43 -8.22 -24.83
CA ALA A 133 -23.75 -6.93 -24.77
C ALA A 133 -24.55 -5.86 -23.99
N GLN A 134 -25.90 -5.88 -24.12
CA GLN A 134 -26.79 -5.01 -23.35
C GLN A 134 -26.71 -5.34 -21.83
N TYR A 135 -26.75 -6.62 -21.48
CA TYR A 135 -26.62 -7.09 -20.12
C TYR A 135 -25.25 -6.69 -19.49
N ASP A 136 -24.15 -6.93 -20.21
CA ASP A 136 -22.82 -6.58 -19.74
C ASP A 136 -22.70 -5.08 -19.45
N ARG A 137 -23.25 -4.23 -20.32
CA ARG A 137 -23.30 -2.78 -20.14
C ARG A 137 -24.11 -2.38 -18.90
N ALA A 138 -25.30 -2.96 -18.73
CA ALA A 138 -26.16 -2.67 -17.57
C ALA A 138 -25.53 -3.15 -16.27
N LEU A 139 -24.86 -4.31 -16.29
CA LEU A 139 -24.11 -4.84 -15.12
C LEU A 139 -22.96 -3.91 -14.71
N ILE A 140 -22.20 -3.40 -15.68
CA ILE A 140 -21.11 -2.43 -15.39
C ILE A 140 -21.70 -1.18 -14.73
N LYS A 141 -22.76 -0.60 -15.33
CA LYS A 141 -23.40 0.60 -14.76
C LYS A 141 -23.93 0.35 -13.35
N PHE A 142 -24.52 -0.80 -13.09
CA PHE A 142 -24.98 -1.18 -11.74
C PHE A 142 -23.82 -1.37 -10.77
N LYS A 143 -22.70 -1.98 -11.20
CA LYS A 143 -21.50 -2.10 -10.36
C LYS A 143 -20.88 -0.74 -10.01
N GLN A 144 -20.90 0.21 -10.94
CA GLN A 144 -20.38 1.57 -10.74
C GLN A 144 -21.16 2.39 -9.70
N THR A 145 -22.36 1.93 -9.29
CA THR A 145 -23.11 2.56 -8.17
C THR A 145 -22.55 2.18 -6.80
N LYS A 146 -21.57 1.30 -6.71
CA LYS A 146 -21.03 0.78 -5.44
C LYS A 146 -19.50 0.94 -5.40
N ILE A 147 -19.00 1.39 -4.24
CA ILE A 147 -17.57 1.39 -3.93
C ILE A 147 -17.30 0.21 -3.00
N LEU A 148 -16.45 -0.70 -3.45
CA LEU A 148 -15.99 -1.84 -2.68
C LEU A 148 -14.53 -1.65 -2.28
N ALA A 149 -14.13 -2.17 -1.11
CA ALA A 149 -12.75 -2.15 -0.66
C ALA A 149 -11.86 -2.97 -1.62
N PRO A 150 -10.79 -2.38 -2.20
CA PRO A 150 -9.92 -3.06 -3.14
C PRO A 150 -8.94 -4.05 -2.46
N TYR A 151 -8.70 -3.87 -1.16
CA TYR A 151 -7.84 -4.69 -0.31
C TYR A 151 -8.23 -4.53 1.16
N ASP A 152 -7.70 -5.39 2.03
CA ASP A 152 -7.90 -5.32 3.47
C ASP A 152 -7.17 -4.10 4.05
N GLY A 153 -7.88 -3.28 4.84
CA GLY A 153 -7.31 -2.02 5.29
C GLY A 153 -8.11 -1.32 6.37
N ILE A 154 -7.69 -0.08 6.64
CA ILE A 154 -8.35 0.82 7.61
C ILE A 154 -8.77 2.07 6.86
N ILE A 155 -9.97 2.56 7.16
CA ILE A 155 -10.48 3.83 6.63
C ILE A 155 -9.76 4.99 7.32
N GLN A 156 -9.01 5.78 6.54
CA GLN A 156 -8.29 6.94 7.04
C GLN A 156 -9.14 8.20 7.05
N SER A 157 -9.94 8.39 6.00
CA SER A 157 -10.73 9.60 5.82
C SER A 157 -12.06 9.28 5.16
N ARG A 158 -13.10 10.00 5.56
CA ARG A 158 -14.40 10.07 4.94
C ARG A 158 -14.64 11.52 4.54
N PHE A 159 -14.88 11.77 3.26
CA PHE A 159 -14.92 13.12 2.71
C PHE A 159 -16.32 13.67 2.54
N LEU A 160 -17.33 12.79 2.40
CA LEU A 160 -18.72 13.19 2.14
C LEU A 160 -19.71 12.34 2.95
N ASP A 161 -20.86 12.95 3.21
CA ASP A 161 -21.96 12.34 3.93
C ASP A 161 -23.12 11.97 3.00
N GLU A 162 -24.00 11.11 3.51
CA GLU A 162 -25.23 10.66 2.86
C GLU A 162 -26.11 11.83 2.39
N GLY A 163 -26.80 11.62 1.28
CA GLY A 163 -27.68 12.63 0.67
C GLY A 163 -26.96 13.63 -0.24
N SER A 164 -25.62 13.67 -0.25
CA SER A 164 -24.85 14.52 -1.13
C SER A 164 -25.04 14.15 -2.61
N ILE A 165 -25.15 15.16 -3.48
CA ILE A 165 -25.11 14.97 -4.93
C ILE A 165 -23.67 15.12 -5.37
N ILE A 166 -23.14 14.09 -6.03
CA ILE A 166 -21.73 14.02 -6.41
C ILE A 166 -21.55 13.90 -7.91
N ASN A 167 -20.45 14.44 -8.38
CA ASN A 167 -19.94 14.18 -9.74
C ASN A 167 -18.97 13.00 -9.73
N ALA A 168 -18.71 12.44 -10.90
CA ALA A 168 -17.72 11.37 -11.07
C ALA A 168 -16.34 11.81 -10.56
N SER A 169 -15.58 10.86 -10.00
CA SER A 169 -14.22 11.02 -9.50
C SER A 169 -14.04 11.92 -8.27
N ILE A 170 -15.12 12.34 -7.62
CA ILE A 170 -15.01 13.04 -6.32
C ILE A 170 -14.61 12.02 -5.24
N PRO A 171 -13.58 12.31 -4.41
CA PRO A 171 -13.19 11.47 -3.29
C PRO A 171 -14.34 11.24 -2.31
N ILE A 172 -14.58 9.99 -1.92
CA ILE A 172 -15.58 9.59 -0.92
C ILE A 172 -14.91 9.06 0.34
N VAL A 173 -14.00 8.11 0.19
CA VAL A 173 -13.27 7.49 1.31
C VAL A 173 -11.81 7.27 0.93
N GLU A 174 -10.95 7.26 1.94
CA GLU A 174 -9.54 6.92 1.80
C GLU A 174 -9.23 5.67 2.62
N ILE A 175 -8.63 4.68 1.99
CA ILE A 175 -8.25 3.40 2.61
C ILE A 175 -6.74 3.24 2.64
N LEU A 176 -6.21 2.78 3.79
CA LEU A 176 -4.81 2.41 3.98
C LEU A 176 -4.68 0.90 4.12
N ASP A 177 -3.62 0.34 3.54
CA ASP A 177 -3.22 -1.05 3.80
C ASP A 177 -2.81 -1.20 5.28
N SER A 178 -3.51 -2.08 6.02
CA SER A 178 -3.25 -2.32 7.44
C SER A 178 -2.20 -3.39 7.70
N GLU A 179 -1.92 -4.25 6.72
CA GLU A 179 -1.02 -5.40 6.88
C GLU A 179 0.41 -5.09 6.44
N HIS A 180 0.57 -4.22 5.44
CA HIS A 180 1.87 -3.96 4.84
C HIS A 180 2.29 -2.51 5.06
N VAL A 181 3.36 -2.35 5.81
CA VAL A 181 3.96 -1.04 6.07
C VAL A 181 5.39 -0.97 5.51
N GLU A 182 5.80 0.22 5.13
CA GLU A 182 7.15 0.53 4.68
C GLU A 182 7.78 1.54 5.64
N ALA A 183 9.02 1.27 6.04
CA ALA A 183 9.82 2.23 6.79
C ALA A 183 10.69 3.03 5.81
N LYS A 184 10.42 4.32 5.66
CA LYS A 184 11.23 5.25 4.85
C LYS A 184 12.21 5.96 5.76
N VAL A 185 13.50 5.66 5.61
CA VAL A 185 14.57 6.25 6.42
C VAL A 185 15.42 7.16 5.54
N ALA A 186 15.64 8.40 5.99
CA ALA A 186 16.51 9.35 5.30
C ALA A 186 17.97 9.03 5.64
N LEU A 187 18.74 8.55 4.64
CA LEU A 187 20.16 8.27 4.79
C LEU A 187 21.00 9.49 4.41
N PRO A 188 21.92 9.95 5.27
CA PRO A 188 22.93 10.93 4.91
C PRO A 188 23.78 10.41 3.75
N LYS A 189 24.17 11.32 2.84
CA LYS A 189 24.98 10.96 1.66
C LYS A 189 26.27 10.18 2.01
N SER A 190 26.86 10.47 3.17
CA SER A 190 28.05 9.79 3.68
C SER A 190 27.84 8.31 4.03
N LEU A 191 26.61 7.86 4.21
CA LEU A 191 26.28 6.46 4.56
C LEU A 191 25.78 5.64 3.38
N ILE A 192 25.39 6.27 2.27
CA ILE A 192 24.79 5.55 1.11
C ILE A 192 25.71 4.47 0.57
N GLY A 193 27.05 4.69 0.55
CA GLY A 193 28.02 3.71 0.06
C GLY A 193 28.18 2.46 0.93
N ASN A 194 27.71 2.50 2.18
CA ASN A 194 27.90 1.43 3.15
C ASN A 194 26.62 0.62 3.43
N VAL A 195 25.52 0.92 2.71
CA VAL A 195 24.25 0.22 2.88
C VAL A 195 24.02 -0.76 1.76
N ASN A 196 23.81 -2.02 2.13
CA ASN A 196 23.55 -3.11 1.20
C ASN A 196 22.11 -3.63 1.36
N ILE A 197 21.54 -4.15 0.28
CA ILE A 197 20.22 -4.81 0.30
C ILE A 197 20.31 -6.06 1.20
N GLY A 198 19.38 -6.16 2.15
CA GLY A 198 19.33 -7.27 3.11
C GLY A 198 20.14 -7.05 4.39
N GLN A 199 20.78 -5.91 4.56
CA GLN A 199 21.45 -5.54 5.80
C GLN A 199 20.40 -5.33 6.92
N LYS A 200 20.68 -5.90 8.09
CA LYS A 200 19.83 -5.78 9.30
C LYS A 200 20.35 -4.67 10.19
#